data_1eb382c0547455fa591e4799d61611ae
#
_entry.id   1eb382c0547455fa591e4799d61611ae
#
_cell.length_a   1.000
_cell.length_b   1.000
_cell.length_c   1.000
_cell.angle_alpha   90.00
_cell.angle_beta   90.00
_cell.angle_gamma   90.00
#
_symmetry.space_group_name_H-M   'P 1'
#
loop_
_entity.id
_entity.type
_entity.pdbx_description
1 polymer ?
#
loop_
_entity_poly.entity_id
_entity_poly.type
_entity_poly.pdbx_seq_one_letter_code
_entity_poly.pdbx_strand_id
1 'polypeptide(L)'
;MKLNCDVGEGIDTDKSLMAFVSQANIACGLHAGDADLMVETIKLAKQHAVQIGAHPSYNDRENFGRLPISLTSEQIKHLICYQVGALQSLAKLQQVSVEYVKPHGALYNQMMQDESVFKAIVEAISSFSTPLKLMILARPDLHYYQQIAQQSGVPLMLEAFADRAYDDAGYLLKRSEKGALLATPAQVEKQVKQLIETASITTINGNVIQLQVDSICVHGDNP
;
A
#
# COMPACT_ATOMS: atom_id res chain seq x y z
N MET A 1 6.80 14.69 -2.75
CA MET A 1 5.79 13.76 -2.19
C MET A 1 4.92 13.27 -3.35
N LYS A 2 4.64 11.98 -3.42
CA LYS A 2 3.82 11.36 -4.48
C LYS A 2 2.41 11.12 -3.99
N LEU A 3 1.46 10.92 -4.92
CA LEU A 3 0.10 10.48 -4.61
C LEU A 3 -0.08 9.06 -5.14
N ASN A 4 -0.61 8.16 -4.32
CA ASN A 4 -0.91 6.79 -4.73
C ASN A 4 -2.37 6.43 -4.46
N CYS A 5 -2.89 5.47 -5.20
CA CYS A 5 -4.19 4.85 -4.95
C CYS A 5 -4.16 3.36 -5.23
N ASP A 6 -5.08 2.63 -4.60
CA ASP A 6 -5.34 1.22 -4.85
C ASP A 6 -6.30 1.12 -6.04
N VAL A 7 -5.97 0.29 -7.03
CA VAL A 7 -6.65 0.18 -8.32
C VAL A 7 -6.67 -1.28 -8.81
N GLY A 8 -7.43 -1.54 -9.88
CA GLY A 8 -7.61 -2.91 -10.37
C GLY A 8 -8.45 -3.76 -9.45
N GLU A 9 -9.25 -3.11 -8.62
CA GLU A 9 -10.10 -3.75 -7.61
C GLU A 9 -11.54 -3.99 -8.10
N GLY A 10 -11.83 -3.65 -9.36
CA GLY A 10 -13.18 -3.76 -9.93
C GLY A 10 -14.11 -2.63 -9.54
N ILE A 11 -13.55 -1.48 -9.17
CA ILE A 11 -14.29 -0.26 -8.86
C ILE A 11 -14.19 0.69 -10.06
N ASP A 12 -15.29 1.32 -10.48
CA ASP A 12 -15.34 2.15 -11.70
C ASP A 12 -14.53 3.46 -11.64
N THR A 13 -13.87 3.74 -10.52
CA THR A 13 -13.11 4.99 -10.30
C THR A 13 -11.70 4.97 -10.88
N ASP A 14 -11.15 3.82 -11.26
CA ASP A 14 -9.74 3.67 -11.69
C ASP A 14 -9.37 4.65 -12.81
N LYS A 15 -10.24 4.79 -13.83
CA LYS A 15 -9.99 5.70 -14.97
C LYS A 15 -9.90 7.17 -14.57
N SER A 16 -10.73 7.59 -13.63
CA SER A 16 -10.74 8.97 -13.16
C SER A 16 -9.57 9.26 -12.23
N LEU A 17 -9.22 8.32 -11.36
CA LEU A 17 -8.10 8.46 -10.41
C LEU A 17 -6.75 8.45 -11.11
N MET A 18 -6.58 7.65 -12.16
CA MET A 18 -5.30 7.50 -12.86
C MET A 18 -4.74 8.81 -13.44
N ALA A 19 -5.60 9.77 -13.74
CA ALA A 19 -5.18 11.10 -14.21
C ALA A 19 -4.56 11.99 -13.12
N PHE A 20 -4.76 11.67 -11.85
CA PHE A 20 -4.35 12.50 -10.71
C PHE A 20 -3.25 11.88 -9.86
N VAL A 21 -3.03 10.58 -9.95
CA VAL A 21 -2.04 9.87 -9.14
C VAL A 21 -0.72 9.71 -9.88
N SER A 22 0.36 9.59 -9.13
CA SER A 22 1.68 9.27 -9.67
C SER A 22 2.09 7.82 -9.43
N GLN A 23 1.34 7.10 -8.63
CA GLN A 23 1.59 5.70 -8.26
C GLN A 23 0.27 4.93 -8.18
N ALA A 24 0.23 3.73 -8.78
CA ALA A 24 -0.94 2.86 -8.84
C ALA A 24 -0.59 1.51 -8.18
N ASN A 25 -1.30 1.15 -7.11
CA ASN A 25 -1.15 -0.12 -6.43
C ASN A 25 -2.15 -1.11 -7.04
N ILE A 26 -1.67 -1.98 -7.94
CA ILE A 26 -2.55 -2.85 -8.74
C ILE A 26 -2.86 -4.13 -7.97
N ALA A 27 -4.14 -4.40 -7.73
CA ALA A 27 -4.63 -5.63 -7.11
C ALA A 27 -4.15 -6.87 -7.89
N CYS A 28 -3.73 -7.90 -7.16
CA CYS A 28 -3.06 -9.08 -7.73
C CYS A 28 -3.94 -10.34 -7.73
N GLY A 29 -5.26 -10.19 -7.75
CA GLY A 29 -6.21 -11.26 -8.02
C GLY A 29 -6.71 -12.05 -6.81
N LEU A 30 -6.15 -11.89 -5.61
CA LEU A 30 -6.57 -12.67 -4.44
C LEU A 30 -7.63 -11.98 -3.57
N HIS A 31 -7.58 -10.66 -3.39
CA HIS A 31 -8.65 -9.92 -2.73
C HIS A 31 -9.61 -9.29 -3.73
N ALA A 32 -9.10 -8.88 -4.88
CA ALA A 32 -9.84 -8.24 -5.95
C ALA A 32 -9.12 -8.41 -7.29
N GLY A 33 -9.79 -8.09 -8.38
CA GLY A 33 -9.24 -8.17 -9.73
C GLY A 33 -9.10 -9.59 -10.27
N ASP A 34 -8.58 -9.69 -11.46
CA ASP A 34 -8.18 -10.92 -12.17
C ASP A 34 -7.09 -10.56 -13.20
N ALA A 35 -6.67 -11.55 -14.02
CA ALA A 35 -5.60 -11.36 -14.98
C ALA A 35 -5.93 -10.31 -16.06
N ASP A 36 -7.17 -10.26 -16.53
CA ASP A 36 -7.59 -9.31 -17.57
C ASP A 36 -7.67 -7.89 -17.00
N LEU A 37 -8.25 -7.73 -15.81
CA LEU A 37 -8.32 -6.44 -15.14
C LEU A 37 -6.92 -5.91 -14.77
N MET A 38 -5.99 -6.79 -14.34
CA MET A 38 -4.59 -6.40 -14.14
C MET A 38 -3.98 -5.82 -15.43
N VAL A 39 -4.19 -6.48 -16.58
CA VAL A 39 -3.67 -6.00 -17.88
C VAL A 39 -4.30 -4.67 -18.28
N GLU A 40 -5.60 -4.50 -18.11
CA GLU A 40 -6.31 -3.24 -18.38
C GLU A 40 -5.77 -2.11 -17.52
N THR A 41 -5.60 -2.35 -16.22
CA THR A 41 -5.08 -1.37 -15.26
C THR A 41 -3.60 -1.02 -15.56
N ILE A 42 -2.77 -2.00 -15.94
CA ILE A 42 -1.38 -1.76 -16.40
C ILE A 42 -1.36 -0.86 -17.63
N LYS A 43 -2.22 -1.12 -18.63
CA LYS A 43 -2.31 -0.28 -19.83
C LYS A 43 -2.72 1.15 -19.49
N LEU A 44 -3.68 1.30 -18.58
CA LEU A 44 -4.14 2.59 -18.12
C LEU A 44 -3.02 3.37 -17.39
N ALA A 45 -2.30 2.70 -16.47
CA ALA A 45 -1.16 3.29 -15.79
C ALA A 45 -0.05 3.71 -16.79
N LYS A 46 0.23 2.88 -17.80
CA LYS A 46 1.17 3.21 -18.87
C LYS A 46 0.75 4.46 -19.66
N GLN A 47 -0.53 4.57 -20.03
CA GLN A 47 -1.06 5.73 -20.76
C GLN A 47 -0.88 7.04 -20.01
N HIS A 48 -0.98 7.01 -18.69
CA HIS A 48 -0.84 8.16 -17.80
C HIS A 48 0.58 8.34 -17.24
N ALA A 49 1.56 7.51 -17.64
CA ALA A 49 2.92 7.50 -17.11
C ALA A 49 2.97 7.36 -15.58
N VAL A 50 2.04 6.59 -15.00
CA VAL A 50 1.93 6.32 -13.56
C VAL A 50 2.82 5.14 -13.19
N GLN A 51 3.56 5.25 -12.09
CA GLN A 51 4.39 4.17 -11.55
C GLN A 51 3.51 3.01 -11.06
N ILE A 52 3.90 1.78 -11.37
CA ILE A 52 3.16 0.57 -11.03
C ILE A 52 3.75 -0.09 -9.80
N GLY A 53 2.91 -0.31 -8.80
CA GLY A 53 3.17 -1.15 -7.64
C GLY A 53 2.28 -2.39 -7.63
N ALA A 54 2.80 -3.48 -7.08
CA ALA A 54 1.99 -4.66 -6.81
C ALA A 54 1.27 -4.52 -5.47
N HIS A 55 -0.02 -4.91 -5.46
CA HIS A 55 -0.88 -4.82 -4.27
C HIS A 55 -1.33 -6.20 -3.79
N PRO A 56 -0.38 -7.05 -3.31
CA PRO A 56 -0.67 -8.40 -2.87
C PRO A 56 -1.43 -8.42 -1.54
N SER A 57 -2.32 -9.40 -1.38
CA SER A 57 -3.15 -9.55 -0.20
C SER A 57 -3.19 -10.99 0.28
N TYR A 58 -3.83 -11.21 1.42
CA TYR A 58 -4.34 -12.55 1.75
C TYR A 58 -5.35 -13.03 0.71
N ASN A 59 -5.49 -14.36 0.58
CA ASN A 59 -6.51 -14.96 -0.27
C ASN A 59 -7.87 -14.92 0.45
N ASP A 60 -8.53 -13.77 0.36
CA ASP A 60 -9.78 -13.47 1.07
C ASP A 60 -10.63 -12.51 0.22
N ARG A 61 -11.13 -13.02 -0.90
CA ARG A 61 -11.97 -12.22 -1.81
C ARG A 61 -13.30 -11.83 -1.18
N GLU A 62 -13.87 -12.70 -0.35
CA GLU A 62 -15.17 -12.47 0.29
C GLU A 62 -15.16 -11.26 1.23
N ASN A 63 -14.03 -11.04 1.93
CA ASN A 63 -13.88 -9.90 2.84
C ASN A 63 -12.89 -8.86 2.29
N PHE A 64 -12.62 -8.89 0.99
CA PHE A 64 -11.76 -7.93 0.33
C PHE A 64 -10.35 -7.86 0.96
N GLY A 65 -9.79 -9.00 1.38
CA GLY A 65 -8.45 -9.07 2.00
C GLY A 65 -8.34 -8.37 3.35
N ARG A 66 -9.46 -8.05 4.01
CA ARG A 66 -9.47 -7.24 5.24
C ARG A 66 -9.49 -8.05 6.53
N LEU A 67 -9.64 -9.38 6.44
CA LEU A 67 -9.52 -10.25 7.60
C LEU A 67 -8.09 -10.79 7.74
N PRO A 68 -7.52 -10.78 8.95
CA PRO A 68 -6.21 -11.36 9.19
C PRO A 68 -6.28 -12.89 9.05
N ILE A 69 -5.31 -13.47 8.33
CA ILE A 69 -5.18 -14.91 8.15
C ILE A 69 -3.84 -15.33 8.76
N SER A 70 -3.88 -16.34 9.62
CA SER A 70 -2.67 -16.90 10.22
C SER A 70 -1.96 -17.80 9.21
N LEU A 71 -0.80 -17.36 8.72
CA LEU A 71 0.06 -18.07 7.79
C LEU A 71 1.48 -18.21 8.37
N THR A 72 2.17 -19.26 7.99
CA THR A 72 3.60 -19.39 8.28
C THR A 72 4.40 -18.40 7.42
N SER A 73 5.64 -18.07 7.82
CA SER A 73 6.53 -17.23 7.04
C SER A 73 6.75 -17.76 5.61
N GLU A 74 6.85 -19.07 5.43
CA GLU A 74 6.95 -19.69 4.10
C GLU A 74 5.69 -19.48 3.26
N GLN A 75 4.52 -19.63 3.85
CA GLN A 75 3.25 -19.38 3.15
C GLN A 75 3.12 -17.90 2.75
N ILE A 76 3.56 -16.96 3.60
CA ILE A 76 3.58 -15.54 3.26
C ILE A 76 4.53 -15.27 2.09
N LYS A 77 5.74 -15.86 2.10
CA LYS A 77 6.69 -15.73 0.98
C LYS A 77 6.09 -16.25 -0.33
N HIS A 78 5.50 -17.43 -0.31
CA HIS A 78 4.84 -17.99 -1.49
C HIS A 78 3.69 -17.10 -1.99
N LEU A 79 2.89 -16.57 -1.06
CA LEU A 79 1.77 -15.67 -1.36
C LEU A 79 2.24 -14.39 -2.07
N ILE A 80 3.32 -13.77 -1.58
CA ILE A 80 3.91 -12.56 -2.16
C ILE A 80 4.54 -12.89 -3.54
N CYS A 81 5.35 -13.95 -3.62
CA CYS A 81 6.01 -14.33 -4.87
C CYS A 81 5.00 -14.64 -5.97
N TYR A 82 3.91 -15.35 -5.66
CA TYR A 82 2.85 -15.67 -6.61
C TYR A 82 2.22 -14.41 -7.19
N GLN A 83 1.76 -13.50 -6.33
CA GLN A 83 1.01 -12.33 -6.74
C GLN A 83 1.89 -11.30 -7.46
N VAL A 84 3.04 -10.97 -6.87
CA VAL A 84 4.00 -10.01 -7.46
C VAL A 84 4.57 -10.55 -8.76
N GLY A 85 4.92 -11.85 -8.82
CA GLY A 85 5.43 -12.50 -10.02
C GLY A 85 4.42 -12.52 -11.16
N ALA A 86 3.14 -12.76 -10.87
CA ALA A 86 2.07 -12.69 -11.85
C ALA A 86 1.96 -11.28 -12.46
N LEU A 87 1.89 -10.23 -11.61
CA LEU A 87 1.80 -8.85 -12.07
C LEU A 87 3.04 -8.42 -12.87
N GLN A 88 4.26 -8.80 -12.42
CA GLN A 88 5.49 -8.52 -13.16
C GLN A 88 5.49 -9.14 -14.56
N SER A 89 5.00 -10.38 -14.68
CA SER A 89 4.91 -11.08 -15.97
C SER A 89 3.94 -10.37 -16.92
N LEU A 90 2.77 -9.96 -16.42
CA LEU A 90 1.79 -9.19 -17.19
C LEU A 90 2.30 -7.79 -17.56
N ALA A 91 2.98 -7.10 -16.64
CA ALA A 91 3.58 -5.80 -16.90
C ALA A 91 4.66 -5.87 -17.98
N LYS A 92 5.49 -6.93 -17.95
CA LYS A 92 6.50 -7.18 -19.00
C LYS A 92 5.90 -7.34 -20.39
N LEU A 93 4.74 -8.01 -20.52
CA LEU A 93 4.02 -8.11 -21.81
C LEU A 93 3.58 -6.72 -22.31
N GLN A 94 3.33 -5.79 -21.43
CA GLN A 94 2.97 -4.40 -21.77
C GLN A 94 4.20 -3.47 -21.87
N GLN A 95 5.43 -3.99 -21.76
CA GLN A 95 6.69 -3.23 -21.81
C GLN A 95 6.79 -2.16 -20.72
N VAL A 96 6.32 -2.46 -19.52
CA VAL A 96 6.48 -1.65 -18.32
C VAL A 96 6.99 -2.52 -17.18
N SER A 97 7.46 -1.88 -16.09
CA SER A 97 7.97 -2.57 -14.90
C SER A 97 7.11 -2.30 -13.68
N VAL A 98 7.07 -3.28 -12.79
CA VAL A 98 6.61 -3.09 -11.41
C VAL A 98 7.78 -2.53 -10.60
N GLU A 99 7.58 -1.44 -9.87
CA GLU A 99 8.66 -0.72 -9.18
C GLU A 99 8.66 -0.92 -7.67
N TYR A 100 7.51 -1.27 -7.09
CA TYR A 100 7.36 -1.45 -5.65
C TYR A 100 6.24 -2.44 -5.31
N VAL A 101 6.21 -2.84 -4.05
CA VAL A 101 5.15 -3.68 -3.46
C VAL A 101 4.51 -2.91 -2.32
N LYS A 102 3.19 -2.84 -2.30
CA LYS A 102 2.37 -2.36 -1.20
C LYS A 102 1.40 -3.47 -0.81
N PRO A 103 1.59 -4.20 0.29
CA PRO A 103 0.59 -5.16 0.74
C PRO A 103 -0.78 -4.51 0.96
N HIS A 104 -1.85 -5.27 0.73
CA HIS A 104 -3.22 -4.80 0.91
C HIS A 104 -3.79 -5.18 2.28
N GLY A 105 -4.68 -4.35 2.80
CA GLY A 105 -5.63 -4.65 3.85
C GLY A 105 -5.04 -5.24 5.13
N ALA A 106 -5.50 -6.44 5.52
CA ALA A 106 -5.04 -7.09 6.74
C ALA A 106 -3.56 -7.46 6.70
N LEU A 107 -3.03 -7.85 5.53
CA LEU A 107 -1.61 -8.18 5.36
C LEU A 107 -0.72 -6.94 5.60
N TYR A 108 -1.14 -5.77 5.10
CA TYR A 108 -0.44 -4.50 5.36
C TYR A 108 -0.41 -4.14 6.85
N ASN A 109 -1.55 -4.22 7.52
CA ASN A 109 -1.63 -3.90 8.94
C ASN A 109 -0.83 -4.90 9.80
N GLN A 110 -0.91 -6.18 9.48
CA GLN A 110 -0.18 -7.23 10.20
C GLN A 110 1.33 -7.11 10.00
N MET A 111 1.79 -6.78 8.79
CA MET A 111 3.19 -6.48 8.50
C MET A 111 3.76 -5.40 9.43
N MET A 112 2.94 -4.41 9.81
CA MET A 112 3.34 -3.31 10.68
C MET A 112 3.24 -3.65 12.19
N GLN A 113 2.74 -4.83 12.56
CA GLN A 113 2.52 -5.24 13.95
C GLN A 113 3.24 -6.55 14.31
N ASP A 114 3.61 -7.36 13.31
CA ASP A 114 4.23 -8.68 13.47
C ASP A 114 5.55 -8.74 12.69
N GLU A 115 6.64 -8.82 13.46
CA GLU A 115 8.01 -8.89 12.92
C GLU A 115 8.22 -10.07 11.97
N SER A 116 7.59 -11.22 12.23
CA SER A 116 7.73 -12.41 11.40
C SER A 116 7.07 -12.24 10.04
N VAL A 117 5.94 -11.56 10.00
CA VAL A 117 5.24 -11.20 8.75
C VAL A 117 6.06 -10.19 7.95
N PHE A 118 6.59 -9.15 8.60
CA PHE A 118 7.44 -8.16 7.93
C PHE A 118 8.68 -8.81 7.31
N LYS A 119 9.41 -9.63 8.08
CA LYS A 119 10.59 -10.36 7.59
C LYS A 119 10.26 -11.25 6.40
N ALA A 120 9.17 -12.02 6.47
CA ALA A 120 8.76 -12.90 5.38
C ALA A 120 8.45 -12.11 4.09
N ILE A 121 7.81 -10.95 4.20
CA ILE A 121 7.53 -10.07 3.05
C ILE A 121 8.84 -9.50 2.48
N VAL A 122 9.75 -9.01 3.32
CA VAL A 122 11.06 -8.47 2.90
C VAL A 122 11.89 -9.55 2.22
N GLU A 123 11.95 -10.77 2.78
CA GLU A 123 12.65 -11.91 2.18
C GLU A 123 12.05 -12.28 0.81
N ALA A 124 10.73 -12.31 0.68
CA ALA A 124 10.09 -12.55 -0.61
C ALA A 124 10.46 -11.48 -1.65
N ILE A 125 10.42 -10.20 -1.26
CA ILE A 125 10.74 -9.09 -2.16
C ILE A 125 12.22 -9.12 -2.58
N SER A 126 13.13 -9.44 -1.67
CA SER A 126 14.57 -9.54 -1.96
C SER A 126 14.92 -10.68 -2.93
N SER A 127 14.03 -11.67 -3.09
CA SER A 127 14.25 -12.80 -4.00
C SER A 127 13.99 -12.48 -5.48
N PHE A 128 13.35 -11.36 -5.79
CA PHE A 128 13.09 -10.96 -7.18
C PHE A 128 14.36 -10.45 -7.86
N SER A 129 14.57 -10.83 -9.12
CA SER A 129 15.71 -10.39 -9.92
C SER A 129 15.69 -8.89 -10.25
N THR A 130 14.50 -8.30 -10.30
CA THR A 130 14.31 -6.85 -10.46
C THR A 130 14.17 -6.21 -9.08
N PRO A 131 15.01 -5.23 -8.72
CA PRO A 131 14.88 -4.55 -7.43
C PRO A 131 13.50 -3.92 -7.25
N LEU A 132 12.85 -4.23 -6.14
CA LEU A 132 11.56 -3.69 -5.75
C LEU A 132 11.68 -2.95 -4.43
N LYS A 133 10.93 -1.87 -4.27
CA LYS A 133 10.77 -1.18 -2.98
C LYS A 133 9.59 -1.80 -2.22
N LEU A 134 9.62 -1.72 -0.89
CA LEU A 134 8.47 -2.05 -0.06
C LEU A 134 7.84 -0.77 0.47
N MET A 135 6.56 -0.55 0.17
CA MET A 135 5.79 0.57 0.74
C MET A 135 5.22 0.15 2.09
N ILE A 136 5.51 0.94 3.11
CA ILE A 136 5.09 0.72 4.50
C ILE A 136 4.51 2.00 5.11
N LEU A 137 3.75 1.85 6.18
CA LEU A 137 3.17 2.97 6.94
C LEU A 137 4.28 3.86 7.53
N ALA A 138 4.21 5.15 7.24
CA ALA A 138 5.03 6.16 7.89
C ALA A 138 4.64 6.28 9.36
N ARG A 139 5.63 6.14 10.26
CA ARG A 139 5.47 6.21 11.71
C ARG A 139 6.64 6.95 12.34
N PRO A 140 6.49 7.51 13.56
CA PRO A 140 7.59 8.14 14.27
C PRO A 140 8.79 7.21 14.51
N ASP A 141 8.53 5.94 14.80
CA ASP A 141 9.56 4.91 15.00
C ASP A 141 9.49 3.84 13.92
N LEU A 142 10.52 3.81 13.07
CA LEU A 142 10.71 2.83 12.00
C LEU A 142 12.06 2.13 12.07
N HIS A 143 12.82 2.31 13.17
CA HIS A 143 14.19 1.82 13.26
C HIS A 143 14.30 0.31 12.97
N TYR A 144 13.42 -0.50 13.56
CA TYR A 144 13.38 -1.93 13.32
C TYR A 144 13.15 -2.29 11.85
N TYR A 145 12.14 -1.67 11.23
CA TYR A 145 11.78 -1.92 9.82
C TYR A 145 12.91 -1.52 8.86
N GLN A 146 13.53 -0.38 9.11
CA GLN A 146 14.67 0.12 8.33
C GLN A 146 15.87 -0.81 8.43
N GLN A 147 16.18 -1.31 9.62
CA GLN A 147 17.30 -2.23 9.84
C GLN A 147 17.11 -3.54 9.07
N ILE A 148 15.95 -4.18 9.17
CA ILE A 148 15.65 -5.44 8.47
C ILE A 148 15.65 -5.26 6.96
N ALA A 149 15.00 -4.21 6.46
CA ALA A 149 14.95 -3.92 5.03
C ALA A 149 16.34 -3.64 4.46
N GLN A 150 17.17 -2.88 5.17
CA GLN A 150 18.56 -2.59 4.79
C GLN A 150 19.42 -3.86 4.72
N GLN A 151 19.31 -4.76 5.71
CA GLN A 151 20.02 -6.04 5.72
C GLN A 151 19.68 -6.92 4.52
N SER A 152 18.45 -6.82 4.03
CA SER A 152 17.95 -7.59 2.88
C SER A 152 18.09 -6.86 1.54
N GLY A 153 18.62 -5.63 1.53
CA GLY A 153 18.77 -4.82 0.32
C GLY A 153 17.44 -4.35 -0.28
N VAL A 154 16.36 -4.29 0.51
CA VAL A 154 15.03 -3.83 0.08
C VAL A 154 14.81 -2.38 0.51
N PRO A 155 14.78 -1.40 -0.42
CA PRO A 155 14.49 -0.02 -0.07
C PRO A 155 13.05 0.14 0.41
N LEU A 156 12.84 0.92 1.48
CA LEU A 156 11.52 1.27 1.96
C LEU A 156 11.00 2.54 1.27
N MET A 157 9.68 2.62 1.14
CA MET A 157 8.94 3.80 0.73
C MET A 157 7.88 4.07 1.81
N LEU A 158 7.88 5.27 2.36
CA LEU A 158 7.06 5.61 3.52
C LEU A 158 5.76 6.28 3.08
N GLU A 159 4.63 5.67 3.47
CA GLU A 159 3.30 6.08 3.08
C GLU A 159 2.51 6.70 4.24
N ALA A 160 1.83 7.81 3.98
CA ALA A 160 0.78 8.32 4.84
C ALA A 160 -0.58 8.24 4.12
N PHE A 161 -1.66 8.29 4.88
CA PHE A 161 -3.03 8.20 4.35
C PHE A 161 -3.74 9.54 4.50
N ALA A 162 -4.31 10.02 3.39
CA ALA A 162 -5.04 11.28 3.37
C ALA A 162 -6.36 11.23 4.16
N ASP A 163 -7.00 10.06 4.17
CA ASP A 163 -8.39 9.82 4.56
C ASP A 163 -8.55 8.93 5.81
N ARG A 164 -7.45 8.63 6.50
CA ARG A 164 -7.44 7.77 7.68
C ARG A 164 -6.99 8.51 8.93
N ALA A 165 -7.61 8.18 10.06
CA ALA A 165 -7.16 8.64 11.37
C ALA A 165 -6.05 7.75 11.93
N TYR A 166 -5.22 8.35 12.77
CA TYR A 166 -4.05 7.73 13.39
C TYR A 166 -4.14 7.75 14.90
N ASP A 167 -3.58 6.72 15.55
CA ASP A 167 -3.31 6.73 16.98
C ASP A 167 -2.00 7.49 17.30
N ASP A 168 -1.71 7.64 18.60
CA ASP A 168 -0.51 8.39 19.06
C ASP A 168 0.82 7.67 18.78
N ALA A 169 0.77 6.38 18.45
CA ALA A 169 1.93 5.60 18.00
C ALA A 169 2.13 5.65 16.48
N GLY A 170 1.22 6.29 15.75
CA GLY A 170 1.24 6.43 14.29
C GLY A 170 0.66 5.24 13.54
N TYR A 171 -0.10 4.35 14.19
CA TYR A 171 -0.88 3.34 13.50
C TYR A 171 -2.22 3.87 13.03
N LEU A 172 -2.75 3.26 11.96
CA LEU A 172 -4.10 3.54 11.51
C LEU A 172 -5.13 2.94 12.47
N LEU A 173 -6.17 3.67 12.83
CA LEU A 173 -7.31 3.12 13.54
C LEU A 173 -7.98 2.02 12.71
N LYS A 174 -8.54 1.01 13.36
CA LYS A 174 -9.32 -0.01 12.65
C LYS A 174 -10.52 0.64 11.97
N ARG A 175 -10.82 0.26 10.71
CA ARG A 175 -11.93 0.86 9.94
C ARG A 175 -13.30 0.78 10.64
N SER A 176 -13.48 -0.20 11.54
CA SER A 176 -14.69 -0.35 12.36
C SER A 176 -14.79 0.64 13.52
N GLU A 177 -13.73 1.34 13.88
CA GLU A 177 -13.72 2.31 14.96
C GLU A 177 -14.32 3.64 14.51
N LYS A 178 -15.08 4.28 15.40
CA LYS A 178 -15.66 5.60 15.13
C LYS A 178 -14.54 6.63 14.90
N GLY A 179 -14.62 7.33 13.78
CA GLY A 179 -13.64 8.36 13.42
C GLY A 179 -12.37 7.82 12.73
N ALA A 180 -12.30 6.51 12.43
CA ALA A 180 -11.17 5.92 11.70
C ALA A 180 -11.04 6.43 10.26
N LEU A 181 -12.15 6.82 9.63
CA LEU A 181 -12.21 7.43 8.32
C LEU A 181 -12.53 8.91 8.45
N LEU A 182 -11.83 9.76 7.69
CA LEU A 182 -12.14 11.17 7.57
C LEU A 182 -13.31 11.32 6.59
N ALA A 183 -14.48 11.66 7.11
CA ALA A 183 -15.74 11.58 6.38
C ALA A 183 -16.01 12.77 5.43
N THR A 184 -15.21 13.84 5.50
CA THR A 184 -15.45 15.05 4.72
C THR A 184 -14.21 15.50 3.94
N PRO A 185 -14.38 16.05 2.73
CA PRO A 185 -13.26 16.62 1.96
C PRO A 185 -12.43 17.63 2.75
N ALA A 186 -13.07 18.45 3.59
CA ALA A 186 -12.38 19.45 4.41
C ALA A 186 -11.44 18.82 5.46
N GLN A 187 -11.80 17.66 6.03
CA GLN A 187 -10.93 16.93 6.96
C GLN A 187 -9.73 16.36 6.22
N VAL A 188 -9.95 15.75 5.05
CA VAL A 188 -8.90 15.19 4.18
C VAL A 188 -7.94 16.31 3.74
N GLU A 189 -8.46 17.42 3.25
CA GLU A 189 -7.67 18.58 2.83
C GLU A 189 -6.80 19.13 3.98
N LYS A 190 -7.38 19.26 5.18
CA LYS A 190 -6.65 19.71 6.37
C LYS A 190 -5.48 18.77 6.70
N GLN A 191 -5.71 17.46 6.69
CA GLN A 191 -4.66 16.46 6.98
C GLN A 191 -3.57 16.48 5.92
N VAL A 192 -3.93 16.53 4.64
CA VAL A 192 -2.97 16.58 3.53
C VAL A 192 -2.14 17.87 3.59
N LYS A 193 -2.75 19.03 3.84
CA LYS A 193 -2.03 20.29 4.04
C LYS A 193 -1.02 20.19 5.19
N GLN A 194 -1.43 19.66 6.33
CA GLN A 194 -0.55 19.48 7.48
C GLN A 194 0.64 18.55 7.14
N LEU A 195 0.39 17.43 6.42
CA LEU A 195 1.45 16.53 5.96
C LEU A 195 2.45 17.24 5.02
N ILE A 196 1.96 18.06 4.09
CA ILE A 196 2.81 18.76 3.12
C ILE A 196 3.60 19.90 3.78
N GLU A 197 2.97 20.70 4.63
CA GLU A 197 3.55 21.92 5.20
C GLU A 197 4.49 21.65 6.38
N THR A 198 4.16 20.66 7.21
CA THR A 198 4.87 20.42 8.48
C THR A 198 5.38 19.00 8.68
N ALA A 199 5.20 18.11 7.68
CA ALA A 199 5.53 16.68 7.79
C ALA A 199 4.96 16.04 9.07
N SER A 200 3.72 16.41 9.43
CA SER A 200 3.08 15.94 10.65
C SER A 200 1.59 15.63 10.43
N ILE A 201 1.01 14.90 11.35
CA ILE A 201 -0.45 14.69 11.43
C ILE A 201 -0.94 14.91 12.84
N THR A 202 -2.23 15.22 12.97
CA THR A 202 -2.93 15.25 14.26
C THR A 202 -3.63 13.92 14.48
N THR A 203 -3.32 13.24 15.59
CA THR A 203 -3.89 11.93 15.94
C THR A 203 -5.34 12.08 16.42
N ILE A 204 -6.05 10.95 16.58
CA ILE A 204 -7.43 10.94 17.06
C ILE A 204 -7.57 11.58 18.46
N ASN A 205 -6.51 11.55 19.26
CA ASN A 205 -6.46 12.14 20.60
C ASN A 205 -6.04 13.63 20.60
N GLY A 206 -5.77 14.22 19.42
CA GLY A 206 -5.35 15.61 19.26
C GLY A 206 -3.86 15.86 19.41
N ASN A 207 -3.03 14.84 19.62
CA ASN A 207 -1.59 14.96 19.64
C ASN A 207 -1.04 15.14 18.21
N VAL A 208 0.12 15.81 18.09
CA VAL A 208 0.79 15.97 16.80
C VAL A 208 2.01 15.05 16.75
N ILE A 209 2.09 14.22 15.72
CA ILE A 209 3.23 13.34 15.47
C ILE A 209 3.91 13.72 14.16
N GLN A 210 5.25 13.64 14.14
CA GLN A 210 6.09 13.93 12.96
C GLN A 210 6.24 12.65 12.14
N LEU A 211 6.11 12.76 10.82
CA LEU A 211 6.22 11.65 9.87
C LEU A 211 7.15 12.03 8.73
N GLN A 212 8.06 11.12 8.37
CA GLN A 212 8.73 11.18 7.07
C GLN A 212 7.84 10.48 6.05
N VAL A 213 7.49 11.16 4.94
CA VAL A 213 6.51 10.65 3.98
C VAL A 213 7.02 10.81 2.56
N ASP A 214 7.09 9.71 1.81
CA ASP A 214 7.41 9.67 0.39
C ASP A 214 6.17 9.76 -0.49
N SER A 215 5.05 9.14 -0.02
CA SER A 215 3.80 9.03 -0.76
C SER A 215 2.59 9.20 0.14
N ILE A 216 1.52 9.81 -0.38
CA ILE A 216 0.21 9.90 0.29
C ILE A 216 -0.77 8.99 -0.45
N CYS A 217 -1.47 8.13 0.29
CA CYS A 217 -2.53 7.29 -0.23
C CYS A 217 -3.89 7.98 -0.15
N VAL A 218 -4.65 7.86 -1.22
CA VAL A 218 -6.09 8.20 -1.26
C VAL A 218 -6.85 6.95 -1.70
N HIS A 219 -7.87 6.57 -0.95
CA HIS A 219 -8.71 5.43 -1.33
C HIS A 219 -9.85 5.87 -2.26
N GLY A 220 -10.09 5.09 -3.31
CA GLY A 220 -11.19 5.31 -4.24
C GLY A 220 -12.53 4.77 -3.76
N ASP A 221 -12.56 4.01 -2.66
CA ASP A 221 -13.75 3.41 -2.05
C ASP A 221 -14.36 4.26 -0.92
N ASN A 222 -13.85 5.46 -0.70
CA ASN A 222 -14.45 6.42 0.24
C ASN A 222 -15.57 7.20 -0.45
N PRO A 223 -16.68 7.55 0.29
CA PRO A 223 -17.79 8.31 -0.26
C PRO A 223 -17.44 9.74 -0.67
#